data_9c08b12678cdcffefd33f4df60a08057
#
_entry.id   9c08b12678cdcffefd33f4df60a08057
#
_cell.length_a   1.000
_cell.length_b   1.000
_cell.length_c   1.000
_cell.angle_alpha   90.00
_cell.angle_beta   90.00
_cell.angle_gamma   90.00
#
_symmetry.space_group_name_H-M   'P 1'
#
loop_
_entity.id
_entity.type
_entity.pdbx_description
1 polymer ?
#
loop_
_entity_poly.entity_id
_entity_poly.type
_entity_poly.pdbx_seq_one_letter_code
_entity_poly.pdbx_strand_id
1 'polypeptide(L)'
;MPSIIDLPNIVAGLKEDEKQLFERFFLVNESIGKLVLPEEMKPWAEKSFGSIANVESQKIIKIFNKLTFETALFNELRAKRPIEAKSDDDSVKAINESAGDPFCKPLAATPADSFGRVKGKSCITASNVAKYDGIHGLIIFKKHNPLDFSDKELQDYFKTALKWFDKGYKSNKKAAYPFLLWNCLWKGGSSIIHGHFQLILGEGIHYAEAEYYNKIRNEYYEKFKSDYFLDFYKVHQLMSLGEEYKKVKFLMNITPRKDKEVTIIPEKLDKNCVSVIYRIINCLIKDFGVMSFNLGAILPPLDKKEEWKGFPVIVRIVNRGSLSNKTSDIGGVEMYSRSNVIESDPYKVFEKVKSYF
;
A
#
# COMPACT_ATOMS: atom_id res chain seq x y z
N MET A 1 0.12 10.94 -22.77
CA MET A 1 0.32 10.63 -21.33
C MET A 1 1.65 9.91 -21.22
N PRO A 2 2.56 10.30 -20.32
CA PRO A 2 3.81 9.58 -20.13
C PRO A 2 3.57 8.15 -19.65
N SER A 3 4.55 7.27 -19.87
CA SER A 3 4.57 5.88 -19.39
C SER A 3 5.82 5.65 -18.55
N ILE A 4 5.78 4.68 -17.65
CA ILE A 4 6.95 4.31 -16.85
C ILE A 4 8.12 3.82 -17.73
N ILE A 5 7.83 3.31 -18.93
CA ILE A 5 8.84 2.91 -19.91
C ILE A 5 9.60 4.12 -20.46
N ASP A 6 9.01 5.32 -20.39
CA ASP A 6 9.64 6.58 -20.83
C ASP A 6 10.42 7.26 -19.71
N LEU A 7 10.44 6.70 -18.51
CA LEU A 7 11.08 7.31 -17.33
C LEU A 7 12.53 7.77 -17.57
N PRO A 8 13.40 7.01 -18.28
CA PRO A 8 14.76 7.49 -18.59
C PRO A 8 14.76 8.81 -19.34
N ASN A 9 13.85 8.98 -20.32
CA ASN A 9 13.72 10.21 -21.11
C ASN A 9 13.13 11.35 -20.28
N ILE A 10 12.15 11.05 -19.41
CA ILE A 10 11.55 12.03 -18.50
C ILE A 10 12.63 12.58 -17.56
N VAL A 11 13.45 11.72 -16.97
CA VAL A 11 14.56 12.11 -16.09
C VAL A 11 15.62 12.90 -16.84
N ALA A 12 15.95 12.51 -18.07
CA ALA A 12 16.90 13.24 -18.92
C ALA A 12 16.41 14.67 -19.26
N GLY A 13 15.12 14.89 -19.33
CA GLY A 13 14.49 16.20 -19.59
C GLY A 13 14.36 17.12 -18.38
N LEU A 14 14.69 16.66 -17.17
CA LEU A 14 14.65 17.49 -15.97
C LEU A 14 15.75 18.55 -15.99
N LYS A 15 15.51 19.65 -15.28
CA LYS A 15 16.56 20.62 -14.97
C LYS A 15 17.62 20.01 -14.09
N GLU A 16 18.80 20.57 -14.07
CA GLU A 16 19.95 19.99 -13.35
C GLU A 16 19.70 19.83 -11.85
N ASP A 17 19.08 20.81 -11.19
CA ASP A 17 18.73 20.74 -9.77
C ASP A 17 17.63 19.69 -9.48
N GLU A 18 16.64 19.59 -10.37
CA GLU A 18 15.57 18.59 -10.29
C GLU A 18 16.14 17.16 -10.51
N LYS A 19 17.06 17.01 -11.47
CA LYS A 19 17.75 15.75 -11.72
C LYS A 19 18.61 15.33 -10.54
N GLN A 20 19.39 16.26 -9.98
CA GLN A 20 20.17 15.99 -8.76
C GLN A 20 19.27 15.57 -7.60
N LEU A 21 18.10 16.20 -7.42
CA LEU A 21 17.13 15.79 -6.41
C LEU A 21 16.61 14.38 -6.68
N PHE A 22 16.23 14.04 -7.91
CA PHE A 22 15.82 12.70 -8.31
C PHE A 22 16.90 11.66 -8.02
N GLU A 23 18.14 11.95 -8.38
CA GLU A 23 19.28 11.06 -8.22
C GLU A 23 19.70 10.84 -6.76
N ARG A 24 19.24 11.65 -5.80
CA ARG A 24 19.40 11.34 -4.37
C ARG A 24 18.64 10.08 -3.97
N PHE A 25 17.49 9.84 -4.61
CA PHE A 25 16.59 8.73 -4.31
C PHE A 25 16.74 7.55 -5.24
N PHE A 26 16.83 7.78 -6.55
CA PHE A 26 16.64 6.72 -7.53
C PHE A 26 17.82 6.56 -8.49
N LEU A 27 18.03 5.30 -8.85
CA LEU A 27 18.81 4.87 -10.01
C LEU A 27 17.86 4.17 -10.98
N VAL A 28 17.88 4.61 -12.24
CA VAL A 28 17.07 4.02 -13.31
C VAL A 28 17.99 3.33 -14.29
N ASN A 29 17.68 2.08 -14.61
CA ASN A 29 18.40 1.31 -15.62
C ASN A 29 17.41 0.78 -16.67
N GLU A 30 17.76 0.97 -17.95
CA GLU A 30 17.04 0.40 -19.09
C GLU A 30 17.80 -0.82 -19.61
N SER A 31 17.10 -1.87 -19.94
CA SER A 31 17.65 -3.04 -20.60
C SER A 31 16.70 -3.56 -21.67
N ILE A 32 17.27 -4.18 -22.71
CA ILE A 32 16.51 -4.83 -23.78
C ILE A 32 16.67 -6.34 -23.66
N GLY A 33 15.59 -7.02 -23.29
CA GLY A 33 15.50 -8.47 -23.34
C GLY A 33 15.22 -8.94 -24.76
N LYS A 34 16.06 -9.83 -25.31
CA LYS A 34 15.90 -10.37 -26.65
C LYS A 34 15.68 -11.87 -26.60
N LEU A 35 14.83 -12.37 -27.47
CA LEU A 35 14.59 -13.80 -27.68
C LEU A 35 14.24 -14.07 -29.15
N VAL A 36 14.27 -15.32 -29.56
CA VAL A 36 13.83 -15.77 -30.87
C VAL A 36 12.66 -16.73 -30.68
N LEU A 37 11.52 -16.45 -31.32
CA LEU A 37 10.37 -17.31 -31.27
C LEU A 37 10.44 -18.39 -32.35
N PRO A 38 10.23 -19.67 -32.01
CA PRO A 38 9.96 -20.69 -33.02
C PRO A 38 8.73 -20.31 -33.85
N GLU A 39 8.71 -20.69 -35.12
CA GLU A 39 7.61 -20.36 -36.04
C GLU A 39 6.24 -20.80 -35.47
N GLU A 40 6.17 -21.97 -34.85
CA GLU A 40 4.95 -22.54 -34.27
C GLU A 40 4.42 -21.72 -33.08
N MET A 41 5.26 -20.94 -32.39
CA MET A 41 4.86 -20.08 -31.28
C MET A 41 4.39 -18.68 -31.71
N LYS A 42 4.72 -18.24 -32.91
CA LYS A 42 4.39 -16.89 -33.38
C LYS A 42 2.90 -16.56 -33.32
N PRO A 43 1.98 -17.44 -33.77
CA PRO A 43 0.53 -17.18 -33.69
C PRO A 43 0.04 -17.05 -32.25
N TRP A 44 0.58 -17.85 -31.31
CA TRP A 44 0.24 -17.75 -29.89
C TRP A 44 0.79 -16.45 -29.29
N ALA A 45 2.01 -16.07 -29.62
CA ALA A 45 2.65 -14.85 -29.13
C ALA A 45 1.88 -13.61 -29.61
N GLU A 46 1.48 -13.58 -30.89
CA GLU A 46 0.70 -12.48 -31.45
C GLU A 46 -0.68 -12.38 -30.79
N LYS A 47 -1.38 -13.50 -30.62
CA LYS A 47 -2.67 -13.55 -29.94
C LYS A 47 -2.58 -13.10 -28.47
N SER A 48 -1.53 -13.50 -27.75
CA SER A 48 -1.39 -13.25 -26.31
C SER A 48 -0.86 -11.85 -26.00
N PHE A 49 0.05 -11.33 -26.82
CA PHE A 49 0.78 -10.09 -26.56
C PHE A 49 0.52 -8.98 -27.60
N GLY A 50 -0.09 -9.31 -28.72
CA GLY A 50 -0.48 -8.36 -29.76
C GLY A 50 0.62 -7.97 -30.76
N SER A 51 1.86 -8.49 -30.60
CA SER A 51 2.97 -8.22 -31.52
C SER A 51 4.11 -9.21 -31.29
N ILE A 52 4.54 -9.90 -32.33
CA ILE A 52 5.73 -10.77 -32.32
C ILE A 52 6.99 -9.95 -32.02
N ALA A 53 7.17 -8.82 -32.70
CA ALA A 53 8.35 -7.98 -32.54
C ALA A 53 8.53 -7.49 -31.09
N ASN A 54 7.42 -7.13 -30.42
CA ASN A 54 7.48 -6.70 -29.02
C ASN A 54 7.82 -7.86 -28.06
N VAL A 55 7.50 -9.11 -28.43
CA VAL A 55 7.89 -10.30 -27.66
C VAL A 55 9.38 -10.59 -27.86
N GLU A 56 9.85 -10.51 -29.10
CA GLU A 56 11.26 -10.78 -29.43
C GLU A 56 12.22 -9.71 -28.94
N SER A 57 11.75 -8.47 -28.71
CA SER A 57 12.57 -7.36 -28.20
C SER A 57 11.77 -6.56 -27.18
N GLN A 58 12.08 -6.75 -25.89
CA GLN A 58 11.33 -6.22 -24.75
C GLN A 58 12.15 -5.16 -24.02
N LYS A 59 11.58 -3.97 -23.87
CA LYS A 59 12.15 -2.92 -23.02
C LYS A 59 11.79 -3.17 -21.57
N ILE A 60 12.77 -3.17 -20.69
CA ILE A 60 12.62 -3.40 -19.25
C ILE A 60 13.22 -2.20 -18.51
N ILE A 61 12.43 -1.60 -17.65
CA ILE A 61 12.90 -0.52 -16.76
C ILE A 61 13.05 -1.08 -15.37
N LYS A 62 14.25 -0.96 -14.79
CA LYS A 62 14.57 -1.28 -13.41
C LYS A 62 14.82 0.02 -12.67
N ILE A 63 14.07 0.25 -11.61
CA ILE A 63 14.20 1.41 -10.73
C ILE A 63 14.64 0.92 -9.37
N PHE A 64 15.71 1.50 -8.84
CA PHE A 64 16.28 1.18 -7.55
C PHE A 64 16.25 2.42 -6.64
N ASN A 65 15.59 2.33 -5.50
CA ASN A 65 15.66 3.37 -4.48
C ASN A 65 16.93 3.16 -3.64
N LYS A 66 17.86 4.10 -3.74
CA LYS A 66 19.19 4.05 -3.09
C LYS A 66 19.14 4.14 -1.57
N LEU A 67 18.03 4.63 -1.03
CA LEU A 67 17.84 4.86 0.41
C LEU A 67 17.06 3.74 1.07
N THR A 68 15.98 3.27 0.44
CA THR A 68 15.13 2.20 0.97
C THR A 68 15.50 0.81 0.45
N PHE A 69 16.33 0.72 -0.59
CA PHE A 69 16.64 -0.51 -1.32
C PHE A 69 15.41 -1.20 -1.93
N GLU A 70 14.29 -0.51 -2.00
CA GLU A 70 13.13 -0.98 -2.75
C GLU A 70 13.44 -0.92 -4.24
N THR A 71 13.14 -1.99 -4.96
CA THR A 71 13.40 -2.08 -6.41
C THR A 71 12.12 -2.46 -7.12
N ALA A 72 11.86 -1.85 -8.28
CA ALA A 72 10.77 -2.22 -9.16
C ALA A 72 11.28 -2.57 -10.57
N LEU A 73 10.64 -3.58 -11.16
CA LEU A 73 10.88 -4.06 -12.51
C LEU A 73 9.60 -3.86 -13.33
N PHE A 74 9.68 -3.05 -14.36
CA PHE A 74 8.58 -2.78 -15.27
C PHE A 74 8.86 -3.37 -16.65
N ASN A 75 7.90 -4.16 -17.15
CA ASN A 75 7.88 -4.68 -18.49
C ASN A 75 6.41 -4.75 -18.95
N GLU A 76 6.05 -4.01 -20.01
CA GLU A 76 4.67 -3.92 -20.49
C GLU A 76 4.04 -5.27 -20.85
N LEU A 77 4.85 -6.25 -21.28
CA LEU A 77 4.35 -7.57 -21.64
C LEU A 77 3.90 -8.38 -20.41
N ARG A 78 4.43 -8.06 -19.22
CA ARG A 78 4.05 -8.77 -17.99
C ARG A 78 2.58 -8.59 -17.64
N ALA A 79 2.02 -7.41 -17.92
CA ALA A 79 0.59 -7.13 -17.73
C ALA A 79 -0.32 -7.98 -18.63
N LYS A 80 0.19 -8.43 -19.79
CA LYS A 80 -0.52 -9.24 -20.77
C LYS A 80 -0.26 -10.74 -20.63
N ARG A 81 0.61 -11.14 -19.67
CA ARG A 81 1.00 -12.55 -19.48
C ARG A 81 -0.23 -13.43 -19.23
N PRO A 82 -0.45 -14.50 -20.01
CA PRO A 82 -1.49 -15.48 -19.72
C PRO A 82 -1.30 -16.08 -18.32
N ILE A 83 -2.39 -16.16 -17.56
CA ILE A 83 -2.41 -16.81 -16.24
C ILE A 83 -3.36 -18.02 -16.38
N GLU A 84 -2.80 -19.22 -16.35
CA GLU A 84 -3.57 -20.46 -16.45
C GLU A 84 -4.13 -20.92 -15.10
N ALA A 85 -3.38 -20.65 -14.01
CA ALA A 85 -3.80 -21.00 -12.65
C ALA A 85 -4.88 -20.04 -12.13
N LYS A 86 -6.10 -20.18 -12.67
CA LYS A 86 -7.28 -19.40 -12.30
C LYS A 86 -8.38 -20.30 -11.75
N SER A 87 -9.28 -19.72 -10.96
CA SER A 87 -10.59 -20.25 -10.60
C SER A 87 -11.66 -19.24 -10.99
N ASP A 88 -12.92 -19.63 -10.94
CA ASP A 88 -14.03 -18.69 -11.07
C ASP A 88 -13.95 -17.62 -9.97
N ASP A 89 -14.39 -16.41 -10.27
CA ASP A 89 -14.45 -15.33 -9.27
C ASP A 89 -15.75 -15.45 -8.47
N ASP A 90 -15.71 -16.29 -7.45
CA ASP A 90 -16.81 -16.49 -6.50
C ASP A 90 -16.73 -15.52 -5.30
N SER A 91 -16.03 -14.41 -5.42
CA SER A 91 -15.79 -13.50 -4.29
C SER A 91 -17.07 -12.94 -3.66
N VAL A 92 -18.04 -12.54 -4.47
CA VAL A 92 -19.34 -12.06 -3.97
C VAL A 92 -20.08 -13.18 -3.23
N LYS A 93 -20.06 -14.40 -3.78
CA LYS A 93 -20.64 -15.59 -3.14
C LYS A 93 -19.93 -15.89 -1.81
N ALA A 94 -18.61 -15.91 -1.80
CA ALA A 94 -17.81 -16.16 -0.59
C ALA A 94 -18.08 -15.11 0.51
N ILE A 95 -18.22 -13.82 0.14
CA ILE A 95 -18.60 -12.76 1.09
C ILE A 95 -19.98 -13.04 1.68
N ASN A 96 -20.97 -13.39 0.87
CA ASN A 96 -22.32 -13.65 1.33
C ASN A 96 -22.41 -14.93 2.20
N GLU A 97 -21.75 -16.01 1.81
CA GLU A 97 -21.77 -17.30 2.51
C GLU A 97 -21.01 -17.24 3.85
N SER A 98 -20.05 -16.32 4.00
CA SER A 98 -19.33 -16.11 5.28
C SER A 98 -20.16 -15.31 6.32
N ALA A 99 -21.34 -14.84 5.96
CA ALA A 99 -22.23 -14.14 6.88
C ALA A 99 -22.63 -15.04 8.08
N GLY A 100 -22.61 -14.47 9.28
CA GLY A 100 -22.83 -15.22 10.52
C GLY A 100 -21.55 -15.59 11.27
N ASP A 101 -20.37 -15.17 10.77
CA ASP A 101 -19.08 -15.30 11.45
C ASP A 101 -19.08 -14.57 12.82
N PRO A 102 -18.05 -14.81 13.67
CA PRO A 102 -17.97 -14.19 15.00
C PRO A 102 -18.04 -12.66 14.99
N PHE A 103 -17.62 -12.00 13.91
CA PHE A 103 -17.62 -10.55 13.82
C PHE A 103 -19.03 -9.98 13.54
N CYS A 104 -19.95 -10.80 13.06
CA CYS A 104 -21.36 -10.42 12.94
C CYS A 104 -22.05 -10.23 14.31
N LYS A 105 -21.51 -10.87 15.37
CA LYS A 105 -22.00 -10.73 16.75
C LYS A 105 -20.85 -10.41 17.73
N PRO A 106 -20.14 -9.28 17.53
CA PRO A 106 -18.85 -9.05 18.18
C PRO A 106 -18.91 -8.97 19.69
N LEU A 107 -20.03 -8.55 20.27
CA LEU A 107 -20.20 -8.48 21.73
C LEU A 107 -20.28 -9.87 22.40
N ALA A 108 -20.83 -10.84 21.70
CA ALA A 108 -20.99 -12.21 22.21
C ALA A 108 -19.87 -13.15 21.79
N ALA A 109 -19.30 -12.93 20.59
CA ALA A 109 -18.41 -13.89 19.94
C ALA A 109 -16.94 -13.43 19.84
N THR A 110 -16.58 -12.28 20.39
CA THR A 110 -15.18 -11.81 20.41
C THR A 110 -14.78 -11.32 21.80
N PRO A 111 -13.49 -11.45 22.20
CA PRO A 111 -13.03 -10.95 23.49
C PRO A 111 -12.89 -9.42 23.48
N ALA A 112 -12.92 -8.81 24.66
CA ALA A 112 -12.56 -7.41 24.88
C ALA A 112 -11.10 -7.29 25.31
N ASP A 113 -10.49 -6.12 25.07
CA ASP A 113 -9.22 -5.77 25.70
C ASP A 113 -9.41 -5.60 27.22
N SER A 114 -8.34 -5.74 28.01
CA SER A 114 -8.37 -5.54 29.46
C SER A 114 -8.84 -4.13 29.88
N PHE A 115 -8.57 -3.12 29.02
CA PHE A 115 -9.05 -1.75 29.18
C PHE A 115 -10.46 -1.52 28.57
N GLY A 116 -11.13 -2.60 28.16
CA GLY A 116 -12.47 -2.58 27.58
C GLY A 116 -12.51 -2.19 26.11
N ARG A 117 -13.73 -2.11 25.57
CA ARG A 117 -13.97 -1.79 24.16
C ARG A 117 -14.11 -0.29 23.92
N VAL A 118 -13.86 0.11 22.68
CA VAL A 118 -14.25 1.42 22.13
C VAL A 118 -15.37 1.19 21.13
N LYS A 119 -16.48 1.93 21.28
CA LYS A 119 -17.63 1.88 20.37
C LYS A 119 -17.60 3.09 19.44
N GLY A 120 -17.57 2.84 18.14
CA GLY A 120 -17.87 3.81 17.09
C GLY A 120 -19.36 3.81 16.73
N LYS A 121 -19.74 4.68 15.80
CA LYS A 121 -21.08 4.68 15.20
C LYS A 121 -21.29 3.49 14.27
N SER A 122 -20.25 3.15 13.49
CA SER A 122 -20.25 2.13 12.43
C SER A 122 -19.31 0.95 12.70
N CYS A 123 -18.68 0.90 13.89
CA CYS A 123 -17.75 -0.15 14.26
C CYS A 123 -17.68 -0.35 15.78
N ILE A 124 -16.99 -1.42 16.17
CA ILE A 124 -16.65 -1.69 17.56
C ILE A 124 -15.29 -2.35 17.64
N THR A 125 -14.55 -2.13 18.75
CA THR A 125 -13.27 -2.82 18.96
C THR A 125 -13.45 -4.18 19.61
N ALA A 126 -12.51 -5.09 19.31
CA ALA A 126 -12.33 -6.35 20.01
C ALA A 126 -10.82 -6.56 20.26
N SER A 127 -10.47 -7.43 21.18
CA SER A 127 -9.11 -7.91 21.34
C SER A 127 -8.83 -9.03 20.33
N ASN A 128 -7.67 -9.05 19.70
CA ASN A 128 -7.27 -10.20 18.89
C ASN A 128 -6.89 -11.37 19.83
N VAL A 129 -7.39 -12.57 19.53
CA VAL A 129 -7.09 -13.78 20.32
C VAL A 129 -5.63 -14.19 20.17
N ALA A 130 -5.15 -14.25 18.91
CA ALA A 130 -3.75 -14.55 18.59
C ALA A 130 -2.98 -13.25 18.38
N LYS A 131 -2.38 -12.74 19.44
CA LYS A 131 -1.71 -11.44 19.44
C LYS A 131 -0.36 -11.49 18.73
N TYR A 132 -0.05 -10.42 17.98
CA TYR A 132 1.29 -10.19 17.43
C TYR A 132 2.20 -9.44 18.42
N ASP A 133 1.60 -8.66 19.34
CA ASP A 133 2.31 -7.89 20.35
C ASP A 133 1.46 -7.77 21.63
N GLY A 134 1.99 -7.18 22.69
CA GLY A 134 1.33 -7.09 23.98
C GLY A 134 -0.09 -6.55 23.95
N ILE A 135 -0.34 -5.53 23.11
CA ILE A 135 -1.68 -5.00 22.85
C ILE A 135 -1.98 -5.13 21.35
N HIS A 136 -2.92 -6.03 21.01
CA HIS A 136 -3.37 -6.25 19.65
C HIS A 136 -4.89 -6.36 19.63
N GLY A 137 -5.54 -5.42 18.98
CA GLY A 137 -6.98 -5.33 18.86
C GLY A 137 -7.47 -5.26 17.42
N LEU A 138 -8.77 -5.18 17.29
CA LEU A 138 -9.48 -5.14 16.01
C LEU A 138 -10.48 -3.97 16.02
N ILE A 139 -10.70 -3.37 14.87
CA ILE A 139 -11.91 -2.59 14.56
C ILE A 139 -12.79 -3.49 13.72
N ILE A 140 -13.90 -3.94 14.24
CA ILE A 140 -14.89 -4.74 13.52
C ILE A 140 -15.95 -3.81 12.95
N PHE A 141 -16.18 -3.85 11.65
CA PHE A 141 -17.18 -3.04 10.97
C PHE A 141 -18.58 -3.56 11.30
N LYS A 142 -19.59 -2.70 11.30
CA LYS A 142 -20.98 -3.16 11.44
C LYS A 142 -21.49 -3.84 10.17
N LYS A 143 -20.97 -3.44 9.00
CA LYS A 143 -21.26 -4.08 7.73
C LYS A 143 -20.34 -5.28 7.53
N HIS A 144 -20.92 -6.39 7.11
CA HIS A 144 -20.18 -7.63 6.88
C HIS A 144 -19.22 -7.52 5.69
N ASN A 145 -19.71 -6.97 4.56
CA ASN A 145 -18.90 -6.83 3.35
C ASN A 145 -17.79 -5.78 3.56
N PRO A 146 -16.49 -6.17 3.49
CA PRO A 146 -15.37 -5.27 3.69
C PRO A 146 -15.23 -4.19 2.63
N LEU A 147 -15.89 -4.34 1.48
CA LEU A 147 -15.85 -3.40 0.35
C LEU A 147 -17.02 -2.41 0.36
N ASP A 148 -18.03 -2.63 1.22
CA ASP A 148 -19.18 -1.74 1.38
C ASP A 148 -18.98 -0.77 2.54
N PHE A 149 -18.38 0.37 2.27
CA PHE A 149 -18.21 1.44 3.24
C PHE A 149 -18.29 2.82 2.57
N SER A 150 -18.75 3.79 3.32
CA SER A 150 -18.78 5.20 2.94
C SER A 150 -17.62 5.96 3.56
N ASP A 151 -17.35 7.19 3.08
CA ASP A 151 -16.38 8.10 3.69
C ASP A 151 -16.69 8.33 5.19
N LYS A 152 -17.96 8.52 5.54
CA LYS A 152 -18.39 8.72 6.94
C LYS A 152 -18.11 7.50 7.82
N GLU A 153 -18.29 6.29 7.32
CA GLU A 153 -17.99 5.06 8.04
C GLU A 153 -16.47 4.89 8.20
N LEU A 154 -15.70 5.12 7.14
CA LEU A 154 -14.25 5.07 7.21
C LEU A 154 -13.70 6.10 8.22
N GLN A 155 -14.23 7.32 8.24
CA GLN A 155 -13.92 8.33 9.25
C GLN A 155 -14.16 7.83 10.68
N ASP A 156 -15.26 7.11 10.90
CA ASP A 156 -15.58 6.56 12.21
C ASP A 156 -14.63 5.41 12.60
N TYR A 157 -14.23 4.57 11.64
CA TYR A 157 -13.26 3.49 11.87
C TYR A 157 -11.92 4.03 12.34
N PHE A 158 -11.36 5.00 11.62
CA PHE A 158 -10.09 5.62 12.00
C PHE A 158 -10.18 6.41 13.31
N LYS A 159 -11.25 7.15 13.53
CA LYS A 159 -11.48 7.85 14.79
C LYS A 159 -11.56 6.87 15.99
N THR A 160 -12.20 5.74 15.80
CA THR A 160 -12.31 4.69 16.82
C THR A 160 -10.95 4.03 17.07
N ALA A 161 -10.15 3.81 16.03
CA ALA A 161 -8.78 3.29 16.14
C ALA A 161 -7.89 4.24 16.97
N LEU A 162 -7.90 5.54 16.67
CA LEU A 162 -7.10 6.52 17.43
C LEU A 162 -7.51 6.56 18.92
N LYS A 163 -8.80 6.45 19.23
CA LYS A 163 -9.27 6.35 20.61
C LYS A 163 -8.82 5.06 21.29
N TRP A 164 -8.77 3.95 20.54
CA TRP A 164 -8.30 2.67 21.06
C TRP A 164 -6.79 2.74 21.37
N PHE A 165 -5.98 3.32 20.49
CA PHE A 165 -4.55 3.56 20.75
C PHE A 165 -4.32 4.41 22.02
N ASP A 166 -5.08 5.50 22.17
CA ASP A 166 -4.99 6.34 23.38
C ASP A 166 -5.35 5.55 24.67
N LYS A 167 -6.42 4.73 24.62
CA LYS A 167 -6.80 3.87 25.75
C LYS A 167 -5.75 2.80 26.05
N GLY A 168 -5.23 2.13 25.04
CA GLY A 168 -4.18 1.13 25.17
C GLY A 168 -2.91 1.72 25.79
N TYR A 169 -2.45 2.86 25.28
CA TYR A 169 -1.32 3.57 25.84
C TYR A 169 -1.54 4.07 27.27
N LYS A 170 -2.74 4.51 27.62
CA LYS A 170 -3.08 4.87 29.02
C LYS A 170 -3.05 3.67 29.93
N SER A 171 -3.42 2.49 29.49
CA SER A 171 -3.42 1.26 30.28
C SER A 171 -2.00 0.68 30.43
N ASN A 172 -1.14 0.88 29.44
CA ASN A 172 0.26 0.45 29.46
C ASN A 172 1.15 1.47 28.76
N LYS A 173 1.87 2.28 29.54
CA LYS A 173 2.77 3.33 29.01
C LYS A 173 3.98 2.81 28.26
N LYS A 174 4.33 1.53 28.38
CA LYS A 174 5.40 0.91 27.58
C LYS A 174 4.95 0.61 26.15
N ALA A 175 3.65 0.42 25.93
CA ALA A 175 3.05 0.16 24.62
C ALA A 175 2.83 1.51 23.91
N ALA A 176 3.85 2.05 23.30
CA ALA A 176 3.87 3.40 22.73
C ALA A 176 3.94 3.42 21.18
N TYR A 177 4.05 2.27 20.52
CA TYR A 177 4.36 2.18 19.08
C TYR A 177 3.14 1.68 18.27
N PRO A 178 2.30 2.62 17.75
CA PRO A 178 1.06 2.25 17.07
C PRO A 178 1.30 1.87 15.62
N PHE A 179 0.61 0.80 15.18
CA PHE A 179 0.52 0.38 13.81
C PHE A 179 -0.92 -0.06 13.49
N LEU A 180 -1.47 0.43 12.38
CA LEU A 180 -2.80 0.05 11.89
C LEU A 180 -2.66 -0.70 10.57
N LEU A 181 -3.38 -1.79 10.44
CA LEU A 181 -3.37 -2.64 9.25
C LEU A 181 -4.80 -2.97 8.83
N TRP A 182 -5.09 -2.85 7.55
CA TRP A 182 -6.28 -3.40 6.92
C TRP A 182 -5.88 -4.46 5.89
N ASN A 183 -6.17 -5.71 6.21
CA ASN A 183 -6.09 -6.82 5.27
C ASN A 183 -7.48 -7.02 4.68
N CYS A 184 -7.71 -6.57 3.45
CA CYS A 184 -8.99 -6.72 2.79
C CYS A 184 -9.01 -8.01 2.00
N LEU A 185 -9.90 -8.94 2.37
CA LEU A 185 -10.08 -10.27 1.81
C LEU A 185 -8.81 -11.16 1.89
N TRP A 186 -8.94 -12.41 1.43
CA TRP A 186 -7.93 -13.46 1.66
C TRP A 186 -6.59 -13.25 0.95
N LYS A 187 -6.58 -12.67 -0.26
CA LYS A 187 -5.30 -12.30 -0.91
C LYS A 187 -4.56 -11.21 -0.14
N GLY A 188 -5.29 -10.35 0.57
CA GLY A 188 -4.71 -9.38 1.51
C GLY A 188 -4.21 -10.01 2.82
N GLY A 189 -4.41 -11.31 3.02
CA GLY A 189 -4.01 -12.00 4.25
C GLY A 189 -5.07 -11.99 5.35
N SER A 190 -6.32 -11.68 5.02
CA SER A 190 -7.42 -11.77 5.99
C SER A 190 -7.86 -13.22 6.16
N SER A 191 -7.93 -13.71 7.40
CA SER A 191 -8.48 -15.02 7.74
C SER A 191 -10.00 -14.99 7.93
N ILE A 192 -10.59 -13.81 8.16
CA ILE A 192 -12.02 -13.59 8.29
C ILE A 192 -12.44 -12.57 7.24
N ILE A 193 -13.47 -12.91 6.46
CA ILE A 193 -13.94 -12.07 5.34
C ILE A 193 -14.60 -10.79 5.83
N HIS A 194 -15.32 -10.84 6.95
CA HIS A 194 -15.97 -9.69 7.56
C HIS A 194 -15.03 -8.48 7.69
N GLY A 195 -15.50 -7.30 7.33
CA GLY A 195 -14.69 -6.08 7.33
C GLY A 195 -14.11 -5.74 8.70
N HIS A 196 -12.77 -5.64 8.77
CA HIS A 196 -12.10 -5.27 10.01
C HIS A 196 -10.71 -4.68 9.77
N PHE A 197 -10.25 -3.82 10.69
CA PHE A 197 -8.84 -3.43 10.83
C PHE A 197 -8.17 -4.24 11.92
N GLN A 198 -6.87 -4.36 11.86
CA GLN A 198 -6.02 -4.77 12.97
C GLN A 198 -5.32 -3.55 13.54
N LEU A 199 -5.26 -3.47 14.87
CA LEU A 199 -4.61 -2.40 15.62
C LEU A 199 -3.56 -3.02 16.52
N ILE A 200 -2.31 -2.61 16.36
CA ILE A 200 -1.21 -3.14 17.13
C ILE A 200 -0.52 -1.97 17.85
N LEU A 201 -0.27 -2.14 19.12
CA LEU A 201 0.45 -1.16 19.92
C LEU A 201 1.64 -1.87 20.57
N GLY A 202 2.81 -1.69 19.94
CA GLY A 202 4.05 -2.37 20.30
C GLY A 202 4.70 -1.81 21.54
N GLU A 203 5.50 -2.63 22.22
CA GLU A 203 6.27 -2.29 23.40
C GLU A 203 7.77 -2.25 23.09
N GLY A 204 8.49 -1.32 23.73
CA GLY A 204 9.95 -1.25 23.74
C GLY A 204 10.58 -0.67 22.48
N ILE A 205 10.24 -1.13 21.31
CA ILE A 205 10.76 -0.69 20.01
C ILE A 205 9.63 -0.61 18.99
N HIS A 206 9.74 0.30 18.02
CA HIS A 206 8.77 0.35 16.92
C HIS A 206 8.98 -0.79 15.93
N TYR A 207 8.02 -1.03 15.05
CA TYR A 207 8.16 -2.01 13.97
C TYR A 207 9.29 -1.61 13.01
N ALA A 208 10.00 -2.60 12.51
CA ALA A 208 11.22 -2.42 11.72
C ALA A 208 11.08 -1.39 10.60
N GLU A 209 9.92 -1.30 9.97
CA GLU A 209 9.65 -0.33 8.92
C GLU A 209 9.68 1.13 9.43
N ALA A 210 9.11 1.38 10.60
CA ALA A 210 9.13 2.71 11.22
C ALA A 210 10.54 3.10 11.65
N GLU A 211 11.27 2.18 12.32
CA GLU A 211 12.67 2.37 12.70
C GLU A 211 13.55 2.65 11.48
N TYR A 212 13.31 1.91 10.40
CA TYR A 212 14.04 2.08 9.15
C TYR A 212 13.81 3.46 8.54
N TYR A 213 12.56 3.92 8.43
CA TYR A 213 12.28 5.27 7.96
C TYR A 213 12.81 6.36 8.89
N ASN A 214 12.76 6.14 10.20
CA ASN A 214 13.32 7.09 11.15
C ASN A 214 14.85 7.22 11.00
N LYS A 215 15.54 6.11 10.81
CA LYS A 215 16.98 6.09 10.52
C LYS A 215 17.28 6.82 9.20
N ILE A 216 16.60 6.45 8.11
CA ILE A 216 16.83 7.05 6.77
C ILE A 216 16.63 8.57 6.82
N ARG A 217 15.52 9.06 7.42
CA ARG A 217 15.25 10.49 7.44
C ARG A 217 16.33 11.27 8.20
N ASN A 218 16.86 10.70 9.29
CA ASN A 218 17.91 11.33 10.07
C ASN A 218 19.23 11.37 9.27
N GLU A 219 19.64 10.25 8.66
CA GLU A 219 20.82 10.19 7.78
C GLU A 219 20.69 11.13 6.58
N TYR A 220 19.50 11.21 5.99
CA TYR A 220 19.20 12.12 4.89
C TYR A 220 19.32 13.58 5.30
N TYR A 221 18.75 13.93 6.46
CA TYR A 221 18.87 15.29 7.00
C TYR A 221 20.33 15.67 7.31
N GLU A 222 21.10 14.77 7.91
CA GLU A 222 22.52 15.02 8.16
C GLU A 222 23.31 15.29 6.88
N LYS A 223 22.99 14.54 5.81
CA LYS A 223 23.69 14.65 4.54
C LYS A 223 23.26 15.85 3.69
N PHE A 224 21.94 16.10 3.59
CA PHE A 224 21.39 17.06 2.64
C PHE A 224 20.75 18.29 3.29
N LYS A 225 20.65 18.34 4.61
CA LYS A 225 19.98 19.39 5.41
C LYS A 225 18.55 19.68 4.90
N SER A 226 17.85 18.63 4.48
CA SER A 226 16.49 18.66 3.93
C SER A 226 15.65 17.54 4.52
N ASP A 227 14.34 17.71 4.50
CA ASP A 227 13.39 16.70 4.96
C ASP A 227 13.22 15.58 3.91
N TYR A 228 13.48 14.31 4.33
CA TYR A 228 13.39 13.14 3.47
C TYR A 228 12.01 12.97 2.83
N PHE A 229 10.95 13.06 3.62
CA PHE A 229 9.60 12.80 3.13
C PHE A 229 9.09 13.90 2.21
N LEU A 230 9.48 15.15 2.49
CA LEU A 230 9.16 16.28 1.63
C LEU A 230 9.89 16.16 0.28
N ASP A 231 11.17 15.84 0.28
CA ASP A 231 11.95 15.69 -0.95
C ASP A 231 11.52 14.44 -1.72
N PHE A 232 11.18 13.33 -1.04
CA PHE A 232 10.61 12.14 -1.68
C PHE A 232 9.28 12.45 -2.39
N TYR A 233 8.40 13.23 -1.75
CA TYR A 233 7.18 13.71 -2.38
C TYR A 233 7.47 14.61 -3.58
N LYS A 234 8.40 15.59 -3.45
CA LYS A 234 8.79 16.49 -4.56
C LYS A 234 9.30 15.73 -5.76
N VAL A 235 10.12 14.71 -5.57
CA VAL A 235 10.62 13.88 -6.66
C VAL A 235 9.47 13.23 -7.43
N HIS A 236 8.48 12.67 -6.74
CA HIS A 236 7.30 12.10 -7.40
C HIS A 236 6.46 13.18 -8.09
N GLN A 237 6.38 14.38 -7.51
CA GLN A 237 5.69 15.52 -8.12
C GLN A 237 6.37 15.97 -9.42
N LEU A 238 7.71 16.03 -9.46
CA LEU A 238 8.48 16.29 -10.69
C LEU A 238 8.19 15.25 -11.78
N MET A 239 7.94 14.01 -11.39
CA MET A 239 7.54 12.93 -12.31
C MET A 239 6.04 12.95 -12.63
N SER A 240 5.26 13.94 -12.20
CA SER A 240 3.80 13.99 -12.32
C SER A 240 3.07 12.83 -11.61
N LEU A 241 3.72 12.24 -10.62
CA LEU A 241 3.22 11.13 -9.81
C LEU A 241 2.98 11.50 -8.34
N GLY A 242 2.96 12.79 -8.02
CA GLY A 242 2.66 13.35 -6.69
C GLY A 242 1.58 14.43 -6.77
N GLU A 243 0.64 14.43 -5.81
CA GLU A 243 -0.45 15.38 -5.71
C GLU A 243 -0.72 15.76 -4.25
N GLU A 244 -1.33 16.90 -4.02
CA GLU A 244 -1.73 17.37 -2.70
C GLU A 244 -3.21 17.76 -2.67
N TYR A 245 -3.97 17.21 -1.73
CA TYR A 245 -5.35 17.60 -1.50
C TYR A 245 -5.58 17.94 -0.03
N LYS A 246 -6.07 19.15 0.25
CA LYS A 246 -6.33 19.66 1.62
C LYS A 246 -5.13 19.46 2.57
N LYS A 247 -3.93 19.79 2.10
CA LYS A 247 -2.65 19.62 2.81
C LYS A 247 -2.24 18.17 3.08
N VAL A 248 -2.86 17.22 2.43
CA VAL A 248 -2.47 15.82 2.47
C VAL A 248 -1.74 15.47 1.18
N LYS A 249 -0.45 15.16 1.29
CA LYS A 249 0.39 14.74 0.18
C LYS A 249 0.19 13.25 -0.08
N PHE A 250 0.04 12.89 -1.35
CA PHE A 250 0.01 11.49 -1.76
C PHE A 250 0.73 11.31 -3.10
N LEU A 251 1.23 10.13 -3.34
CA LEU A 251 2.04 9.82 -4.52
C LEU A 251 1.84 8.37 -4.96
N MET A 252 2.00 8.15 -6.27
CA MET A 252 2.14 6.82 -6.84
C MET A 252 3.62 6.44 -6.81
N ASN A 253 3.97 5.44 -6.01
CA ASN A 253 5.37 5.06 -5.82
C ASN A 253 5.96 4.43 -7.09
N ILE A 254 7.15 4.90 -7.52
CA ILE A 254 7.86 4.32 -8.67
C ILE A 254 8.74 3.13 -8.30
N THR A 255 8.96 2.88 -7.01
CA THR A 255 9.51 1.62 -6.47
C THR A 255 8.51 0.94 -5.55
N PRO A 256 7.30 0.59 -6.07
CA PRO A 256 6.23 0.06 -5.23
C PRO A 256 6.57 -1.36 -4.75
N ARG A 257 6.07 -1.73 -3.57
CA ARG A 257 6.16 -3.10 -3.04
C ARG A 257 5.25 -4.06 -3.77
N LYS A 258 4.10 -3.55 -4.18
CA LYS A 258 3.13 -4.30 -4.99
C LYS A 258 2.44 -3.35 -5.97
N ASP A 259 1.72 -3.96 -6.88
CA ASP A 259 1.02 -3.26 -7.94
C ASP A 259 0.04 -2.18 -7.40
N LYS A 260 -0.05 -1.06 -8.10
CA LYS A 260 -0.93 0.08 -7.78
C LYS A 260 -0.70 0.68 -6.38
N GLU A 261 0.55 0.73 -5.94
CA GLU A 261 0.86 1.29 -4.63
C GLU A 261 0.74 2.82 -4.61
N VAL A 262 -0.12 3.31 -3.71
CA VAL A 262 -0.20 4.72 -3.34
C VAL A 262 0.33 4.93 -1.94
N THR A 263 1.25 5.87 -1.79
CA THR A 263 1.78 6.33 -0.50
C THR A 263 1.19 7.68 -0.16
N ILE A 264 0.67 7.83 1.06
CA ILE A 264 0.08 9.06 1.59
C ILE A 264 0.93 9.50 2.79
N ILE A 265 1.34 10.77 2.80
CA ILE A 265 2.22 11.35 3.83
C ILE A 265 1.54 12.57 4.45
N PRO A 266 0.58 12.37 5.36
CA PRO A 266 -0.08 13.44 6.07
C PRO A 266 0.72 13.84 7.32
N GLU A 267 0.53 15.06 7.80
CA GLU A 267 1.02 15.45 9.12
C GLU A 267 0.31 14.69 10.25
N LYS A 268 -0.97 14.38 10.05
CA LYS A 268 -1.83 13.70 11.04
C LYS A 268 -2.82 12.78 10.34
N LEU A 269 -3.18 11.72 11.01
CA LEU A 269 -4.26 10.82 10.61
C LEU A 269 -5.61 11.44 10.99
N ASP A 270 -5.97 12.54 10.33
CA ASP A 270 -7.19 13.31 10.56
C ASP A 270 -8.26 13.02 9.48
N LYS A 271 -9.37 13.77 9.54
CA LYS A 271 -10.48 13.65 8.60
C LYS A 271 -10.07 13.89 7.13
N ASN A 272 -9.11 14.78 6.88
CA ASN A 272 -8.66 15.06 5.52
C ASN A 272 -7.85 13.89 4.97
N CYS A 273 -6.95 13.33 5.78
CA CYS A 273 -6.20 12.12 5.44
C CYS A 273 -7.15 10.95 5.14
N VAL A 274 -8.13 10.70 6.01
CA VAL A 274 -9.10 9.60 5.81
C VAL A 274 -9.95 9.81 4.55
N SER A 275 -10.32 11.06 4.23
CA SER A 275 -11.03 11.35 2.97
C SER A 275 -10.15 11.07 1.73
N VAL A 276 -8.84 11.35 1.80
CA VAL A 276 -7.88 10.98 0.74
C VAL A 276 -7.80 9.46 0.61
N ILE A 277 -7.65 8.74 1.72
CA ILE A 277 -7.65 7.26 1.75
C ILE A 277 -8.91 6.70 1.09
N TYR A 278 -10.09 7.23 1.48
CA TYR A 278 -11.37 6.79 0.91
C TYR A 278 -11.43 6.96 -0.60
N ARG A 279 -11.04 8.14 -1.12
CA ARG A 279 -11.06 8.44 -2.55
C ARG A 279 -10.13 7.52 -3.35
N ILE A 280 -8.92 7.27 -2.83
CA ILE A 280 -7.95 6.37 -3.44
C ILE A 280 -8.49 4.93 -3.47
N ILE A 281 -8.95 4.39 -2.34
CA ILE A 281 -9.50 3.02 -2.30
C ILE A 281 -10.73 2.90 -3.20
N ASN A 282 -11.61 3.89 -3.20
CA ASN A 282 -12.80 3.89 -4.04
C ASN A 282 -12.47 3.92 -5.55
N CYS A 283 -11.43 4.66 -5.95
CA CYS A 283 -10.88 4.62 -7.31
C CYS A 283 -10.34 3.22 -7.64
N LEU A 284 -9.50 2.64 -6.76
CA LEU A 284 -8.93 1.31 -6.99
C LEU A 284 -10.02 0.23 -7.12
N ILE A 285 -11.07 0.30 -6.32
CA ILE A 285 -12.19 -0.65 -6.39
C ILE A 285 -12.99 -0.43 -7.67
N LYS A 286 -13.44 0.80 -7.95
CA LYS A 286 -14.40 1.07 -9.03
C LYS A 286 -13.79 1.04 -10.42
N ASP A 287 -12.59 1.60 -10.58
CA ASP A 287 -11.99 1.77 -11.90
C ASP A 287 -10.97 0.70 -12.25
N PHE A 288 -10.40 0.03 -11.24
CA PHE A 288 -9.40 -1.02 -11.44
C PHE A 288 -9.84 -2.40 -10.95
N GLY A 289 -11.07 -2.53 -10.41
CA GLY A 289 -11.60 -3.81 -9.94
C GLY A 289 -10.80 -4.42 -8.78
N VAL A 290 -10.09 -3.59 -8.00
CA VAL A 290 -9.31 -4.07 -6.85
C VAL A 290 -10.26 -4.49 -5.75
N MET A 291 -10.35 -5.79 -5.49
CA MET A 291 -11.15 -6.33 -4.40
C MET A 291 -10.31 -6.66 -3.17
N SER A 292 -9.06 -7.10 -3.38
CA SER A 292 -8.16 -7.43 -2.27
C SER A 292 -6.97 -6.48 -2.24
N PHE A 293 -6.77 -5.86 -1.09
CA PHE A 293 -5.71 -4.89 -0.87
C PHE A 293 -5.18 -4.93 0.57
N ASN A 294 -4.01 -4.37 0.79
CA ASN A 294 -3.56 -4.00 2.12
C ASN A 294 -3.48 -2.48 2.24
N LEU A 295 -3.86 -1.98 3.41
CA LEU A 295 -3.53 -0.65 3.88
C LEU A 295 -2.72 -0.80 5.17
N GLY A 296 -1.53 -0.23 5.21
CA GLY A 296 -0.71 -0.11 6.41
C GLY A 296 -0.56 1.36 6.78
N ALA A 297 -0.79 1.71 8.04
CA ALA A 297 -0.54 3.06 8.56
C ALA A 297 0.47 2.98 9.70
N ILE A 298 1.65 3.56 9.46
CA ILE A 298 2.71 3.76 10.45
C ILE A 298 2.47 5.13 11.09
N LEU A 299 2.38 5.15 12.41
CA LEU A 299 2.17 6.38 13.17
C LEU A 299 3.41 6.67 14.03
N PRO A 300 3.71 7.95 14.34
CA PRO A 300 4.76 8.26 15.31
C PRO A 300 4.40 7.69 16.69
N PRO A 301 5.43 7.40 17.52
CA PRO A 301 5.22 6.93 18.89
C PRO A 301 4.37 7.87 19.73
N LEU A 302 3.56 7.29 20.62
CA LEU A 302 2.63 8.03 21.49
C LEU A 302 3.33 8.69 22.68
N ASP A 303 4.51 8.22 23.04
CA ASP A 303 5.35 8.78 24.12
C ASP A 303 6.09 10.07 23.72
N LYS A 304 6.04 10.45 22.44
CA LYS A 304 6.59 11.71 21.90
C LYS A 304 8.09 11.91 22.21
N LYS A 305 8.86 10.85 22.21
CA LYS A 305 10.32 10.96 22.38
C LYS A 305 10.96 11.86 21.33
N GLU A 306 11.98 12.61 21.73
CA GLU A 306 12.64 13.61 20.88
C GLU A 306 13.21 13.00 19.58
N GLU A 307 13.72 11.78 19.62
CA GLU A 307 14.24 11.04 18.47
C GLU A 307 13.22 10.80 17.35
N TRP A 308 11.91 10.90 17.69
CA TRP A 308 10.79 10.75 16.74
C TRP A 308 10.14 12.07 16.35
N LYS A 309 10.64 13.19 16.84
CA LYS A 309 10.09 14.51 16.53
C LYS A 309 10.11 14.77 15.02
N GLY A 310 8.96 15.19 14.48
CA GLY A 310 8.81 15.43 13.04
C GLY A 310 8.65 14.17 12.20
N PHE A 311 8.58 12.96 12.79
CA PHE A 311 8.23 11.76 12.04
C PHE A 311 6.76 11.84 11.59
N PRO A 312 6.45 11.72 10.28
CA PRO A 312 5.09 11.84 9.79
C PRO A 312 4.27 10.57 10.01
N VAL A 313 2.99 10.64 9.74
CA VAL A 313 2.20 9.44 9.47
C VAL A 313 2.51 8.97 8.05
N ILE A 314 2.67 7.67 7.86
CA ILE A 314 2.90 7.07 6.54
C ILE A 314 1.81 6.04 6.30
N VAL A 315 0.99 6.25 5.26
CA VAL A 315 -0.01 5.26 4.86
C VAL A 315 0.37 4.71 3.49
N ARG A 316 0.43 3.39 3.38
CA ARG A 316 0.67 2.69 2.10
C ARG A 316 -0.53 1.81 1.77
N ILE A 317 -1.03 1.91 0.55
CA ILE A 317 -2.14 1.11 0.03
C ILE A 317 -1.64 0.36 -1.18
N VAL A 318 -1.79 -0.96 -1.21
CA VAL A 318 -1.32 -1.82 -2.31
C VAL A 318 -2.41 -2.79 -2.76
N ASN A 319 -2.50 -3.04 -4.07
CA ASN A 319 -3.30 -4.12 -4.62
C ASN A 319 -2.62 -5.48 -4.34
N ARG A 320 -3.41 -6.49 -3.95
CA ARG A 320 -2.94 -7.86 -3.67
C ARG A 320 -3.35 -8.87 -4.76
N GLY A 321 -3.66 -8.36 -5.95
CA GLY A 321 -3.99 -9.14 -7.13
C GLY A 321 -5.43 -9.63 -7.18
N SER A 322 -5.76 -10.36 -8.24
CA SER A 322 -7.09 -10.91 -8.46
C SER A 322 -7.40 -12.08 -7.52
N LEU A 323 -8.60 -12.10 -6.97
CA LEU A 323 -9.08 -13.18 -6.10
C LEU A 323 -9.18 -14.52 -6.82
N SER A 324 -9.39 -14.48 -8.15
CA SER A 324 -9.47 -15.69 -8.99
C SER A 324 -8.09 -16.33 -9.26
N ASN A 325 -6.99 -15.61 -9.11
CA ASN A 325 -5.65 -16.17 -9.32
C ASN A 325 -5.27 -17.11 -8.17
N LYS A 326 -4.89 -18.35 -8.48
CA LYS A 326 -4.39 -19.32 -7.49
C LYS A 326 -2.92 -19.09 -7.12
N THR A 327 -2.17 -18.35 -7.94
CA THR A 327 -0.77 -18.00 -7.67
C THR A 327 -0.65 -16.99 -6.54
N SER A 328 0.48 -17.05 -5.80
CA SER A 328 0.87 -15.96 -4.90
C SER A 328 1.21 -14.71 -5.69
N ASP A 329 0.89 -13.55 -5.14
CA ASP A 329 1.29 -12.26 -5.68
C ASP A 329 2.74 -11.88 -5.30
N ILE A 330 3.35 -12.63 -4.37
CA ILE A 330 4.76 -12.53 -3.98
C ILE A 330 5.46 -13.79 -4.47
N GLY A 331 6.30 -13.66 -5.48
CA GLY A 331 7.09 -14.76 -6.04
C GLY A 331 8.51 -14.79 -5.48
N GLY A 332 9.33 -15.74 -5.97
CA GLY A 332 10.70 -15.90 -5.52
C GLY A 332 11.59 -14.68 -5.83
N VAL A 333 11.32 -13.95 -6.92
CA VAL A 333 12.08 -12.74 -7.27
C VAL A 333 11.87 -11.66 -6.21
N GLU A 334 10.62 -11.41 -5.81
CA GLU A 334 10.31 -10.42 -4.76
C GLU A 334 10.91 -10.83 -3.43
N MET A 335 10.79 -12.10 -3.07
CA MET A 335 11.24 -12.61 -1.77
C MET A 335 12.77 -12.62 -1.62
N TYR A 336 13.50 -13.08 -2.64
CA TYR A 336 14.95 -13.29 -2.53
C TYR A 336 15.78 -12.15 -3.09
N SER A 337 15.31 -11.45 -4.14
CA SER A 337 16.03 -10.30 -4.70
C SER A 337 15.52 -8.95 -4.22
N ARG A 338 14.42 -8.92 -3.45
CA ARG A 338 13.73 -7.69 -3.02
C ARG A 338 13.37 -6.76 -4.20
N SER A 339 13.19 -7.36 -5.39
CA SER A 339 12.82 -6.64 -6.61
C SER A 339 11.39 -6.96 -6.98
N ASN A 340 10.51 -5.98 -6.90
CA ASN A 340 9.09 -6.16 -7.13
C ASN A 340 8.77 -6.09 -8.62
N VAL A 341 8.09 -7.10 -9.14
CA VAL A 341 7.63 -7.15 -10.52
C VAL A 341 6.27 -6.48 -10.60
N ILE A 342 6.18 -5.37 -11.33
CA ILE A 342 5.02 -4.51 -11.40
C ILE A 342 4.36 -4.63 -12.77
N GLU A 343 3.04 -4.85 -12.77
CA GLU A 343 2.26 -5.08 -13.98
C GLU A 343 1.59 -3.81 -14.51
N SER A 344 1.17 -2.91 -13.61
CA SER A 344 0.48 -1.68 -14.00
C SER A 344 1.45 -0.52 -14.21
N ASP A 345 1.18 0.29 -15.23
CA ASP A 345 1.87 1.56 -15.43
C ASP A 345 1.40 2.57 -14.37
N PRO A 346 2.28 3.08 -13.49
CA PRO A 346 1.92 4.01 -12.43
C PRO A 346 1.33 5.32 -12.96
N TYR A 347 1.71 5.79 -14.14
CA TYR A 347 1.15 6.99 -14.74
C TYR A 347 -0.33 6.83 -15.06
N LYS A 348 -0.71 5.69 -15.68
CA LYS A 348 -2.10 5.39 -16.02
C LYS A 348 -2.97 5.26 -14.78
N VAL A 349 -2.44 4.61 -13.74
CA VAL A 349 -3.15 4.45 -12.47
C VAL A 349 -3.31 5.80 -11.77
N PHE A 350 -2.25 6.59 -11.70
CA PHE A 350 -2.25 7.86 -10.98
C PHE A 350 -3.15 8.92 -11.64
N GLU A 351 -3.18 8.96 -12.97
CA GLU A 351 -4.10 9.84 -13.70
C GLU A 351 -5.55 9.59 -13.31
N LYS A 352 -5.92 8.32 -13.18
CA LYS A 352 -7.26 7.95 -12.74
C LYS A 352 -7.48 8.30 -11.26
N VAL A 353 -6.49 8.05 -10.41
CA VAL A 353 -6.55 8.45 -8.99
C VAL A 353 -6.78 9.97 -8.87
N LYS A 354 -6.03 10.79 -9.61
CA LYS A 354 -6.20 12.26 -9.61
C LYS A 354 -7.62 12.71 -9.95
N SER A 355 -8.31 12.01 -10.84
CA SER A 355 -9.68 12.35 -11.23
C SER A 355 -10.73 12.25 -10.10
N TYR A 356 -10.35 11.74 -8.95
CA TYR A 356 -11.18 11.65 -7.74
C TYR A 356 -11.01 12.86 -6.80
N PHE A 357 -10.12 13.78 -7.11
CA PHE A 357 -9.78 14.95 -6.30
C PHE A 357 -10.10 16.29 -6.99
#